data_e48a6b33d838498ca3ffd33bec407005
#
_entry.id   e48a6b33d838498ca3ffd33bec407005
#
_cell.length_a   1.000
_cell.length_b   1.000
_cell.length_c   1.000
_cell.angle_alpha   90.00
_cell.angle_beta   90.00
_cell.angle_gamma   90.00
#
_symmetry.space_group_name_H-M   'P 1'
#
loop_
_entity.id
_entity.type
_entity.pdbx_description
1 polymer ?
#
loop_
_entity_poly.entity_id
_entity_poly.type
_entity_poly.pdbx_seq_one_letter_code
_entity_poly.pdbx_strand_id
1 'polypeptide(L)'
;MSDLRLRPVSCSLGLLAGIALAFPAWAQREATPQPGYMNPALPLEQRVDDLIGRMTLEEKVSQMRDHAVAIPRLGVPKYDWWNEGLHGVAFAGYATNFPQVIGMAATWDTDLVHQTGETISIEARAKYNEAMRHNQHETFFGLTFWAPNINIFRDPRWGRGQETYGEDPFLTSRMGVAFVSGMQGSDPKYFRVISTPKHYAVHSGPEPSRHTVDVEVSPHDLEDTYLPAFRATVTEAHAQSVMCAYNAIDDAPACANTMLLREHLRDAWKFDGYVVSDCAAVADIFNGHHYSADMPHAAAAALKAGTDLECGYGTGQAFPSLIDAVHQGLIEEADLDDALRRLLRARFKLGMFDPPSSFAYGQIPPSEVNSPEHRQLSLRAARESIVLLKNQDHTLPLQASIARIAVVGPTAELVQSLQGNYNGPPPSPVYPLEGVENRFSSARVFYAQGSTLAEGFAMPIEHSALHPLSGSGDGLTAEYFSSPDLSGTPVLTRTDRNVYFNWD
;
A
#
# COMPACT_ATOMS: atom_id res chain seq x y z
N MET A 1 69.67 -35.19 7.48
CA MET A 1 70.15 -36.50 7.90
C MET A 1 68.91 -37.39 7.82
N SER A 2 68.86 -38.32 7.07
CA SER A 2 69.41 -39.25 6.14
C SER A 2 68.31 -39.87 5.37
N ASP A 3 68.45 -39.79 4.09
CA ASP A 3 68.74 -40.88 3.11
C ASP A 3 67.52 -41.82 2.84
N LEU A 4 66.94 -41.66 1.68
CA LEU A 4 67.23 -42.28 0.36
C LEU A 4 67.13 -43.81 0.31
N ARG A 5 66.28 -44.35 -0.55
CA ARG A 5 66.70 -45.22 -1.64
C ARG A 5 65.56 -45.59 -2.58
N LEU A 6 65.73 -45.20 -3.83
CA LEU A 6 65.04 -45.71 -5.00
C LEU A 6 65.43 -47.18 -5.26
N ARG A 7 64.48 -47.98 -5.73
CA ARG A 7 64.78 -49.20 -6.55
C ARG A 7 63.84 -49.26 -7.73
N PRO A 8 64.31 -49.60 -8.91
CA PRO A 8 63.55 -49.75 -10.14
C PRO A 8 62.88 -51.13 -10.24
N VAL A 9 61.69 -51.16 -10.82
CA VAL A 9 61.06 -52.44 -11.24
C VAL A 9 60.60 -52.33 -12.67
N SER A 10 60.95 -53.36 -13.37
CA SER A 10 60.94 -53.62 -14.78
C SER A 10 59.58 -53.52 -15.49
N CYS A 11 59.63 -53.13 -16.78
CA CYS A 11 58.59 -53.26 -17.75
C CYS A 11 58.10 -54.69 -17.95
N SER A 12 56.79 -54.86 -17.97
CA SER A 12 56.14 -56.02 -18.62
C SER A 12 55.03 -55.48 -19.54
N LEU A 13 55.23 -55.70 -20.86
CA LEU A 13 54.19 -55.46 -21.89
C LEU A 13 52.98 -56.38 -21.64
N GLY A 14 51.84 -55.82 -21.37
CA GLY A 14 50.56 -56.53 -21.35
C GLY A 14 49.66 -55.98 -22.47
N LEU A 15 49.23 -56.84 -23.39
CA LEU A 15 48.27 -56.59 -24.42
C LEU A 15 46.97 -56.00 -23.84
N LEU A 16 46.58 -54.80 -24.24
CA LEU A 16 45.30 -54.21 -23.94
C LEU A 16 44.30 -54.54 -25.07
N ALA A 17 43.40 -55.48 -24.80
CA ALA A 17 42.20 -55.67 -25.57
C ALA A 17 41.28 -54.46 -25.39
N GLY A 18 40.96 -53.75 -26.46
CA GLY A 18 40.06 -52.61 -26.43
C GLY A 18 38.63 -52.97 -26.10
N ILE A 19 38.15 -52.63 -24.93
CA ILE A 19 36.74 -52.62 -24.58
C ILE A 19 36.23 -51.23 -24.99
N ALA A 20 35.45 -51.15 -26.07
CA ALA A 20 34.70 -49.98 -26.47
C ALA A 20 33.56 -49.79 -25.45
N LEU A 21 33.76 -48.91 -24.46
CA LEU A 21 32.68 -48.44 -23.59
C LEU A 21 31.78 -47.51 -24.44
N ALA A 22 30.61 -48.04 -24.86
CA ALA A 22 29.52 -47.22 -25.37
C ALA A 22 29.02 -46.32 -24.24
N PHE A 23 29.39 -45.04 -24.26
CA PHE A 23 28.73 -44.04 -23.43
C PHE A 23 27.27 -43.92 -23.91
N PRO A 24 26.26 -44.07 -23.01
CA PRO A 24 24.91 -43.74 -23.39
C PRO A 24 24.89 -42.24 -23.79
N ALA A 25 24.47 -41.95 -25.01
CA ALA A 25 24.18 -40.61 -25.44
C ALA A 25 23.11 -40.05 -24.45
N TRP A 26 23.52 -39.17 -23.59
CA TRP A 26 22.58 -38.38 -22.82
C TRP A 26 21.76 -37.61 -23.87
N ALA A 27 20.51 -38.06 -24.06
CA ALA A 27 19.55 -37.29 -24.82
C ALA A 27 19.52 -35.90 -24.19
N GLN A 28 20.05 -34.92 -24.90
CA GLN A 28 19.81 -33.52 -24.60
C GLN A 28 18.29 -33.41 -24.61
N ARG A 29 17.68 -33.27 -23.40
CA ARG A 29 16.33 -32.78 -23.30
C ARG A 29 16.36 -31.45 -24.02
N GLU A 30 15.75 -31.36 -25.18
CA GLU A 30 15.48 -30.10 -25.83
C GLU A 30 14.81 -29.22 -24.76
N ALA A 31 15.46 -28.13 -24.42
CA ALA A 31 14.90 -27.14 -23.51
C ALA A 31 13.57 -26.70 -24.12
N THR A 32 12.48 -26.97 -23.44
CA THR A 32 11.15 -26.51 -23.88
C THR A 32 11.28 -25.02 -24.15
N PRO A 33 10.91 -24.51 -25.33
CA PRO A 33 11.04 -23.08 -25.62
C PRO A 33 10.38 -22.27 -24.49
N GLN A 34 11.11 -21.30 -23.99
CA GLN A 34 10.58 -20.42 -22.92
C GLN A 34 9.28 -19.77 -23.41
N PRO A 35 8.19 -19.77 -22.62
CA PRO A 35 6.94 -19.14 -23.03
C PRO A 35 7.16 -17.69 -23.45
N GLY A 36 6.38 -17.20 -24.44
CA GLY A 36 6.53 -15.86 -24.99
C GLY A 36 6.41 -14.76 -23.92
N TYR A 37 5.48 -14.92 -22.95
CA TYR A 37 5.30 -13.95 -21.88
C TYR A 37 6.53 -13.77 -20.97
N MET A 38 7.41 -14.75 -20.88
CA MET A 38 8.66 -14.68 -20.11
C MET A 38 9.82 -14.05 -20.89
N ASN A 39 9.64 -13.70 -22.16
CA ASN A 39 10.68 -13.08 -22.99
C ASN A 39 10.58 -11.54 -22.92
N PRO A 40 11.49 -10.83 -22.22
CA PRO A 40 11.42 -9.37 -22.07
C PRO A 40 11.71 -8.59 -23.36
N ALA A 41 12.18 -9.26 -24.42
CA ALA A 41 12.40 -8.65 -25.72
C ALA A 41 11.12 -8.54 -26.57
N LEU A 42 10.05 -9.26 -26.22
CA LEU A 42 8.77 -9.15 -26.93
C LEU A 42 7.99 -7.91 -26.48
N PRO A 43 7.17 -7.34 -27.39
CA PRO A 43 6.24 -6.27 -27.03
C PRO A 43 5.33 -6.68 -25.87
N LEU A 44 5.01 -5.71 -24.98
CA LEU A 44 4.21 -5.93 -23.78
C LEU A 44 2.88 -6.63 -24.07
N GLU A 45 2.12 -6.15 -25.06
CA GLU A 45 0.81 -6.71 -25.39
C GLU A 45 0.91 -8.17 -25.87
N GLN A 46 1.95 -8.52 -26.63
CA GLN A 46 2.17 -9.91 -27.04
C GLN A 46 2.46 -10.83 -25.84
N ARG A 47 3.18 -10.32 -24.84
CA ARG A 47 3.45 -11.07 -23.61
C ARG A 47 2.18 -11.27 -22.79
N VAL A 48 1.36 -10.22 -22.68
CA VAL A 48 0.07 -10.26 -21.97
C VAL A 48 -0.89 -11.25 -22.64
N ASP A 49 -1.05 -11.16 -23.98
CA ASP A 49 -1.95 -12.04 -24.74
C ASP A 49 -1.47 -13.51 -24.68
N ASP A 50 -0.16 -13.78 -24.77
CA ASP A 50 0.39 -15.13 -24.63
C ASP A 50 0.08 -15.73 -23.24
N LEU A 51 0.16 -14.91 -22.16
CA LEU A 51 -0.14 -15.38 -20.81
C LEU A 51 -1.63 -15.67 -20.64
N ILE A 52 -2.51 -14.75 -21.09
CA ILE A 52 -3.98 -14.92 -21.02
C ILE A 52 -4.42 -16.16 -21.79
N GLY A 53 -3.93 -16.34 -23.00
CA GLY A 53 -4.28 -17.48 -23.85
C GLY A 53 -3.87 -18.85 -23.30
N ARG A 54 -3.06 -18.89 -22.24
CA ARG A 54 -2.65 -20.12 -21.53
C ARG A 54 -3.48 -20.40 -20.29
N MET A 55 -4.28 -19.45 -19.80
CA MET A 55 -5.08 -19.59 -18.57
C MET A 55 -6.39 -20.31 -18.85
N THR A 56 -6.83 -21.13 -17.89
CA THR A 56 -8.22 -21.66 -17.87
C THR A 56 -9.16 -20.58 -17.35
N LEU A 57 -10.49 -20.80 -17.48
CA LEU A 57 -11.50 -19.88 -16.98
C LEU A 57 -11.35 -19.63 -15.45
N GLU A 58 -11.13 -20.70 -14.67
CA GLU A 58 -10.93 -20.62 -13.23
C GLU A 58 -9.64 -19.86 -12.88
N GLU A 59 -8.57 -20.07 -13.64
CA GLU A 59 -7.32 -19.35 -13.46
C GLU A 59 -7.49 -17.86 -13.79
N LYS A 60 -8.22 -17.51 -14.83
CA LYS A 60 -8.55 -16.13 -15.21
C LYS A 60 -9.27 -15.43 -14.07
N VAL A 61 -10.36 -16.01 -13.59
CA VAL A 61 -11.14 -15.45 -12.47
C VAL A 61 -10.29 -15.35 -11.19
N SER A 62 -9.41 -16.31 -10.92
CA SER A 62 -8.53 -16.28 -9.75
C SER A 62 -7.54 -15.11 -9.74
N GLN A 63 -7.19 -14.55 -10.91
CA GLN A 63 -6.30 -13.41 -11.05
C GLN A 63 -7.02 -12.05 -10.97
N MET A 64 -8.35 -12.05 -10.95
CA MET A 64 -9.19 -10.84 -10.87
C MET A 64 -9.62 -10.52 -9.43
N ARG A 65 -8.93 -11.10 -8.44
CA ARG A 65 -9.18 -10.91 -7.01
C ARG A 65 -7.95 -10.30 -6.36
N ASP A 66 -8.16 -9.52 -5.31
CA ASP A 66 -7.09 -8.87 -4.54
C ASP A 66 -6.04 -9.87 -4.01
N HIS A 67 -6.48 -11.08 -3.62
CA HIS A 67 -5.62 -12.21 -3.28
C HIS A 67 -5.48 -13.16 -4.48
N ALA A 68 -4.75 -12.74 -5.50
CA ALA A 68 -4.51 -13.56 -6.70
C ALA A 68 -3.64 -14.77 -6.36
N VAL A 69 -4.19 -15.98 -6.55
CA VAL A 69 -3.48 -17.22 -6.24
C VAL A 69 -2.38 -17.52 -7.27
N ALA A 70 -1.37 -18.30 -6.86
CA ALA A 70 -0.33 -18.75 -7.79
C ALA A 70 -0.90 -19.66 -8.89
N ILE A 71 -0.32 -19.59 -10.10
CA ILE A 71 -0.55 -20.55 -11.18
C ILE A 71 0.79 -21.26 -11.47
N PRO A 72 1.13 -22.33 -10.69
CA PRO A 72 2.47 -22.95 -10.76
C PRO A 72 2.85 -23.46 -12.14
N ARG A 73 1.90 -24.02 -12.92
CA ARG A 73 2.15 -24.52 -14.27
C ARG A 73 2.58 -23.44 -15.25
N LEU A 74 2.23 -22.19 -14.97
CA LEU A 74 2.61 -21.00 -15.75
C LEU A 74 3.73 -20.20 -15.05
N GLY A 75 4.21 -20.59 -13.87
CA GLY A 75 5.21 -19.82 -13.13
C GLY A 75 4.71 -18.44 -12.70
N VAL A 76 3.38 -18.24 -12.62
CA VAL A 76 2.78 -17.00 -12.09
C VAL A 76 2.74 -17.10 -10.57
N PRO A 77 3.45 -16.23 -9.84
CA PRO A 77 3.43 -16.27 -8.39
C PRO A 77 2.11 -15.72 -7.82
N LYS A 78 1.78 -16.13 -6.57
CA LYS A 78 0.76 -15.46 -5.76
C LYS A 78 1.07 -13.96 -5.73
N TYR A 79 0.02 -13.14 -5.78
CA TYR A 79 0.16 -11.71 -5.65
C TYR A 79 -1.00 -11.12 -4.84
N ASP A 80 -0.66 -10.30 -3.86
CA ASP A 80 -1.63 -9.56 -3.08
C ASP A 80 -1.64 -8.10 -3.55
N TRP A 81 -2.82 -7.66 -4.02
CA TRP A 81 -2.99 -6.33 -4.61
C TRP A 81 -3.19 -5.25 -3.55
N TRP A 82 -3.55 -5.64 -2.32
CA TRP A 82 -3.83 -4.67 -1.27
C TRP A 82 -2.55 -4.21 -0.58
N ASN A 83 -2.20 -2.96 -0.79
CA ASN A 83 -1.13 -2.29 -0.08
C ASN A 83 -1.57 -0.85 0.20
N GLU A 84 -1.18 -0.33 1.34
CA GLU A 84 -1.55 1.01 1.79
C GLU A 84 -0.31 1.89 1.99
N GLY A 85 -0.43 3.15 1.57
CA GLY A 85 0.69 4.09 1.61
C GLY A 85 0.22 5.54 1.67
N LEU A 86 -0.80 5.80 2.47
CA LEU A 86 -1.46 7.09 2.53
C LEU A 86 -0.51 8.22 2.97
N HIS A 87 0.31 7.95 4.00
CA HIS A 87 1.32 8.86 4.52
C HIS A 87 2.58 8.13 5.04
N GLY A 88 2.90 6.99 4.45
CA GLY A 88 3.98 6.06 4.74
C GLY A 88 3.55 4.65 4.36
N VAL A 89 4.50 3.72 4.13
CA VAL A 89 4.17 2.32 3.86
C VAL A 89 3.51 1.72 5.10
N ALA A 90 2.26 1.24 4.96
CA ALA A 90 1.48 0.73 6.07
C ALA A 90 1.53 -0.80 6.17
N PHE A 91 1.39 -1.31 7.39
CA PHE A 91 1.20 -2.74 7.73
C PHE A 91 2.32 -3.69 7.26
N ALA A 92 3.46 -3.17 6.82
CA ALA A 92 4.62 -3.95 6.38
C ALA A 92 5.85 -3.69 7.25
N GLY A 93 5.68 -3.67 8.59
CA GLY A 93 6.73 -3.29 9.54
C GLY A 93 7.00 -1.79 9.53
N TYR A 94 8.12 -1.36 10.14
CA TYR A 94 8.45 0.05 10.27
C TYR A 94 8.70 0.74 8.91
N ALA A 95 8.34 2.02 8.85
CA ALA A 95 8.55 2.88 7.67
C ALA A 95 8.73 4.33 8.11
N THR A 96 9.15 5.20 7.19
CA THR A 96 9.05 6.65 7.40
C THR A 96 7.58 7.05 7.38
N ASN A 97 7.12 7.70 8.45
CA ASN A 97 5.78 8.28 8.52
C ASN A 97 5.83 9.79 8.30
N PHE A 98 4.88 10.27 7.53
CA PHE A 98 4.64 11.68 7.27
C PHE A 98 3.42 12.14 8.06
N PRO A 99 3.16 13.47 8.17
CA PRO A 99 1.88 13.94 8.71
C PRO A 99 0.70 13.33 7.97
N GLN A 100 -0.45 13.23 8.66
CA GLN A 100 -1.70 12.84 8.02
C GLN A 100 -2.01 13.74 6.82
N VAL A 101 -2.69 13.20 5.82
CA VAL A 101 -2.88 13.85 4.51
C VAL A 101 -3.52 15.24 4.63
N ILE A 102 -4.50 15.42 5.54
CA ILE A 102 -5.10 16.75 5.80
C ILE A 102 -4.06 17.78 6.28
N GLY A 103 -3.06 17.37 7.05
CA GLY A 103 -1.93 18.22 7.45
C GLY A 103 -0.99 18.50 6.28
N MET A 104 -0.75 17.50 5.42
CA MET A 104 0.03 17.68 4.19
C MET A 104 -0.63 18.69 3.25
N ALA A 105 -1.97 18.69 3.14
CA ALA A 105 -2.71 19.68 2.37
C ALA A 105 -2.51 21.12 2.89
N ALA A 106 -2.39 21.29 4.22
CA ALA A 106 -2.17 22.59 4.84
C ALA A 106 -0.80 23.21 4.50
N THR A 107 0.13 22.45 3.95
CA THR A 107 1.43 22.99 3.47
C THR A 107 1.30 23.82 2.19
N TRP A 108 0.32 23.54 1.35
CA TRP A 108 0.17 24.10 -0.02
C TRP A 108 1.39 23.84 -0.92
N ASP A 109 2.27 22.90 -0.53
CA ASP A 109 3.52 22.56 -1.22
C ASP A 109 3.38 21.24 -2.00
N THR A 110 3.09 21.35 -3.30
CA THR A 110 2.98 20.21 -4.20
C THR A 110 4.31 19.48 -4.40
N ASP A 111 5.46 20.19 -4.32
CA ASP A 111 6.78 19.56 -4.46
C ASP A 111 7.08 18.67 -3.24
N LEU A 112 6.69 19.11 -2.04
CA LEU A 112 6.80 18.33 -0.82
C LEU A 112 5.93 17.07 -0.90
N VAL A 113 4.69 17.18 -1.40
CA VAL A 113 3.79 16.03 -1.57
C VAL A 113 4.32 15.06 -2.62
N HIS A 114 4.91 15.55 -3.71
CA HIS A 114 5.58 14.72 -4.70
C HIS A 114 6.76 13.94 -4.08
N GLN A 115 7.65 14.62 -3.34
CA GLN A 115 8.79 14.00 -2.67
C GLN A 115 8.32 12.97 -1.60
N THR A 116 7.19 13.23 -0.94
CA THR A 116 6.57 12.29 -0.01
C THR A 116 6.12 11.02 -0.72
N GLY A 117 5.39 11.14 -1.83
CA GLY A 117 5.00 10.00 -2.67
C GLY A 117 6.21 9.23 -3.21
N GLU A 118 7.25 9.94 -3.63
CA GLU A 118 8.51 9.32 -4.06
C GLU A 118 9.16 8.50 -2.96
N THR A 119 9.30 9.07 -1.76
CA THR A 119 9.85 8.38 -0.58
C THR A 119 9.07 7.12 -0.23
N ILE A 120 7.74 7.22 -0.15
CA ILE A 120 6.86 6.07 0.14
C ILE A 120 7.09 4.95 -0.88
N SER A 121 7.14 5.28 -2.16
CA SER A 121 7.31 4.29 -3.22
C SER A 121 8.72 3.67 -3.26
N ILE A 122 9.76 4.41 -2.89
CA ILE A 122 11.12 3.88 -2.72
C ILE A 122 11.15 2.86 -1.58
N GLU A 123 10.58 3.21 -0.42
CA GLU A 123 10.51 2.29 0.72
C GLU A 123 9.66 1.05 0.42
N ALA A 124 8.54 1.23 -0.29
CA ALA A 124 7.70 0.14 -0.77
C ALA A 124 8.47 -0.84 -1.67
N ARG A 125 9.26 -0.32 -2.61
CA ARG A 125 10.13 -1.15 -3.46
C ARG A 125 11.21 -1.85 -2.67
N ALA A 126 11.85 -1.17 -1.73
CA ALA A 126 12.86 -1.78 -0.87
C ALA A 126 12.30 -2.99 -0.11
N LYS A 127 11.11 -2.83 0.49
CA LYS A 127 10.39 -3.91 1.20
C LYS A 127 9.98 -5.05 0.28
N TYR A 128 9.38 -4.74 -0.88
CA TYR A 128 9.01 -5.74 -1.87
C TYR A 128 10.21 -6.52 -2.38
N ASN A 129 11.31 -5.84 -2.73
CA ASN A 129 12.53 -6.49 -3.23
C ASN A 129 13.10 -7.45 -2.19
N GLU A 130 13.08 -7.07 -0.90
CA GLU A 130 13.53 -7.93 0.19
C GLU A 130 12.59 -9.12 0.41
N ALA A 131 11.28 -8.89 0.43
CA ALA A 131 10.27 -9.96 0.53
C ALA A 131 10.43 -11.00 -0.60
N MET A 132 10.68 -10.55 -1.83
CA MET A 132 10.90 -11.46 -2.98
C MET A 132 12.19 -12.29 -2.85
N ARG A 133 13.26 -11.75 -2.24
CA ARG A 133 14.48 -12.53 -1.93
C ARG A 133 14.21 -13.69 -0.99
N HIS A 134 13.20 -13.53 -0.12
CA HIS A 134 12.77 -14.55 0.84
C HIS A 134 11.56 -15.36 0.38
N ASN A 135 11.10 -15.19 -0.88
CA ASN A 135 9.90 -15.80 -1.43
C ASN A 135 8.64 -15.53 -0.58
N GLN A 136 8.56 -14.33 -0.01
CA GLN A 136 7.44 -13.87 0.81
C GLN A 136 6.46 -13.06 -0.06
N HIS A 137 5.21 -13.54 -0.13
CA HIS A 137 4.14 -12.96 -0.94
C HIS A 137 2.91 -12.63 -0.07
N GLU A 138 3.14 -12.08 1.12
CA GLU A 138 2.08 -11.77 2.07
C GLU A 138 1.39 -10.45 1.73
N THR A 139 0.22 -10.23 2.29
CA THR A 139 -0.52 -8.96 2.21
C THR A 139 0.36 -7.80 2.68
N PHE A 140 0.23 -6.65 2.04
CA PHE A 140 0.99 -5.42 2.28
C PHE A 140 2.47 -5.42 1.83
N PHE A 141 2.95 -6.50 1.21
CA PHE A 141 4.29 -6.56 0.61
C PHE A 141 4.28 -6.47 -0.91
N GLY A 142 3.19 -6.00 -1.52
CA GLY A 142 3.06 -5.79 -2.95
C GLY A 142 3.49 -4.39 -3.42
N LEU A 143 3.11 -4.04 -4.66
CA LEU A 143 3.52 -2.81 -5.35
C LEU A 143 2.32 -2.00 -5.90
N THR A 144 1.11 -2.36 -5.50
CA THR A 144 -0.14 -1.69 -5.89
C THR A 144 -0.74 -1.02 -4.67
N PHE A 145 -0.62 0.31 -4.57
CA PHE A 145 -0.94 1.09 -3.39
C PHE A 145 -2.29 1.78 -3.54
N TRP A 146 -3.21 1.53 -2.60
CA TRP A 146 -4.56 2.10 -2.60
C TRP A 146 -4.58 3.48 -1.93
N ALA A 147 -3.84 4.38 -2.55
CA ALA A 147 -3.68 5.79 -2.18
C ALA A 147 -3.41 6.62 -3.45
N PRO A 148 -3.75 7.91 -3.46
CA PRO A 148 -4.25 8.76 -2.37
C PRO A 148 -5.77 8.68 -2.21
N ASN A 149 -6.29 9.11 -1.04
CA ASN A 149 -7.69 9.41 -0.86
C ASN A 149 -7.94 10.86 -1.30
N ILE A 150 -8.60 11.04 -2.45
CA ILE A 150 -8.90 12.35 -3.05
C ILE A 150 -10.40 12.67 -3.01
N ASN A 151 -11.13 12.07 -2.08
CA ASN A 151 -12.51 12.45 -1.81
C ASN A 151 -12.58 13.85 -1.21
N ILE A 152 -13.64 14.58 -1.54
CA ILE A 152 -13.88 15.91 -0.97
C ILE A 152 -14.45 15.77 0.44
N PHE A 153 -13.76 16.36 1.42
CA PHE A 153 -14.15 16.34 2.84
C PHE A 153 -15.26 17.37 3.11
N ARG A 154 -16.51 17.04 2.82
CA ARG A 154 -17.66 17.95 2.92
C ARG A 154 -18.36 17.96 4.28
N ASP A 155 -18.20 16.91 5.10
CA ASP A 155 -18.86 16.78 6.40
C ASP A 155 -17.86 16.38 7.48
N PRO A 156 -17.63 17.20 8.54
CA PRO A 156 -16.66 16.91 9.59
C PRO A 156 -17.00 15.67 10.43
N ARG A 157 -18.23 15.14 10.35
CA ARG A 157 -18.65 13.89 11.01
C ARG A 157 -18.16 12.65 10.29
N TRP A 158 -17.66 12.77 9.05
CA TRP A 158 -17.08 11.63 8.33
C TRP A 158 -15.77 11.20 8.99
N GLY A 159 -15.71 9.94 9.45
CA GLY A 159 -14.60 9.39 10.23
C GLY A 159 -13.27 9.26 9.48
N ARG A 160 -13.23 9.48 8.15
CA ARG A 160 -12.04 9.36 7.29
C ARG A 160 -11.55 10.70 6.70
N GLY A 161 -12.04 11.83 7.23
CA GLY A 161 -11.67 13.15 6.72
C GLY A 161 -10.17 13.44 6.77
N GLN A 162 -9.46 12.94 7.79
CA GLN A 162 -8.01 13.10 7.94
C GLN A 162 -7.20 12.42 6.83
N GLU A 163 -7.78 11.45 6.11
CA GLU A 163 -7.13 10.79 4.97
C GLU A 163 -7.11 11.64 3.70
N THR A 164 -7.84 12.76 3.67
CA THR A 164 -8.07 13.57 2.47
C THR A 164 -7.26 14.86 2.46
N TYR A 165 -7.19 15.51 1.30
CA TYR A 165 -6.59 16.84 1.15
C TYR A 165 -7.56 18.00 1.46
N GLY A 166 -8.76 17.70 2.01
CA GLY A 166 -9.72 18.71 2.44
C GLY A 166 -10.92 18.88 1.51
N GLU A 167 -11.51 20.07 1.54
CA GLU A 167 -12.79 20.34 0.88
C GLU A 167 -12.67 21.00 -0.50
N ASP A 168 -11.49 21.52 -0.83
CA ASP A 168 -11.27 22.26 -2.08
C ASP A 168 -10.89 21.31 -3.23
N PRO A 169 -11.69 21.27 -4.33
CA PRO A 169 -11.42 20.35 -5.46
C PRO A 169 -10.13 20.68 -6.21
N PHE A 170 -9.74 21.96 -6.29
CA PHE A 170 -8.51 22.37 -6.99
C PHE A 170 -7.27 21.97 -6.18
N LEU A 171 -7.22 22.30 -4.90
CA LEU A 171 -6.12 21.88 -4.01
C LEU A 171 -5.98 20.36 -4.01
N THR A 172 -7.10 19.63 -3.83
CA THR A 172 -7.12 18.16 -3.86
C THR A 172 -6.59 17.62 -5.19
N SER A 173 -6.94 18.25 -6.31
CA SER A 173 -6.41 17.88 -7.63
C SER A 173 -4.89 18.05 -7.71
N ARG A 174 -4.37 19.19 -7.27
CA ARG A 174 -2.91 19.48 -7.35
C ARG A 174 -2.10 18.57 -6.44
N MET A 175 -2.56 18.35 -5.22
CA MET A 175 -1.92 17.42 -4.27
C MET A 175 -2.01 15.98 -4.75
N GLY A 176 -3.17 15.56 -5.27
CA GLY A 176 -3.37 14.23 -5.83
C GLY A 176 -2.45 13.94 -7.02
N VAL A 177 -2.32 14.89 -7.96
CA VAL A 177 -1.40 14.78 -9.10
C VAL A 177 0.04 14.65 -8.62
N ALA A 178 0.47 15.49 -7.67
CA ALA A 178 1.81 15.44 -7.12
C ALA A 178 2.11 14.09 -6.46
N PHE A 179 1.19 13.60 -5.63
CA PHE A 179 1.35 12.32 -4.94
C PHE A 179 1.43 11.14 -5.92
N VAL A 180 0.48 11.03 -6.85
CA VAL A 180 0.45 9.94 -7.85
C VAL A 180 1.73 9.92 -8.69
N SER A 181 2.17 11.09 -9.17
CA SER A 181 3.41 11.21 -9.96
C SER A 181 4.64 10.78 -9.15
N GLY A 182 4.73 11.20 -7.88
CA GLY A 182 5.80 10.79 -6.98
C GLY A 182 5.81 9.28 -6.72
N MET A 183 4.63 8.69 -6.51
CA MET A 183 4.50 7.24 -6.29
C MET A 183 4.94 6.42 -7.50
N GLN A 184 4.45 6.75 -8.69
CA GLN A 184 4.65 5.92 -9.88
C GLN A 184 6.07 6.00 -10.45
N GLY A 185 6.79 7.12 -10.21
CA GLY A 185 8.13 7.35 -10.72
C GLY A 185 8.14 7.76 -12.19
N SER A 186 9.34 7.90 -12.77
CA SER A 186 9.55 8.48 -14.11
C SER A 186 10.18 7.54 -15.13
N ASP A 187 10.35 6.26 -14.82
CA ASP A 187 10.90 5.29 -15.78
C ASP A 187 9.87 5.06 -16.90
N PRO A 188 10.27 5.14 -18.19
CA PRO A 188 9.33 5.04 -19.30
C PRO A 188 8.73 3.63 -19.48
N LYS A 189 9.34 2.60 -18.93
CA LYS A 189 8.94 1.20 -19.10
C LYS A 189 8.32 0.60 -17.82
N TYR A 190 8.84 1.00 -16.66
CA TYR A 190 8.46 0.39 -15.39
C TYR A 190 7.91 1.43 -14.40
N PHE A 191 6.89 1.06 -13.66
CA PHE A 191 6.44 1.82 -12.51
C PHE A 191 7.25 1.43 -11.27
N ARG A 192 7.51 2.42 -10.41
CA ARG A 192 8.09 2.16 -9.09
C ARG A 192 7.07 1.41 -8.25
N VAL A 193 5.87 1.95 -8.14
CA VAL A 193 4.64 1.31 -7.67
C VAL A 193 3.46 1.83 -8.49
N ILE A 194 2.30 1.21 -8.39
CA ILE A 194 1.05 1.76 -8.93
C ILE A 194 0.29 2.44 -7.80
N SER A 195 -0.11 3.69 -8.05
CA SER A 195 -0.94 4.50 -7.17
C SER A 195 -2.41 4.41 -7.60
N THR A 196 -3.32 4.31 -6.64
CA THR A 196 -4.76 4.13 -6.86
C THR A 196 -5.55 5.24 -6.19
N PRO A 197 -5.83 6.35 -6.89
CA PRO A 197 -6.76 7.36 -6.38
C PRO A 197 -8.11 6.74 -5.98
N LYS A 198 -8.62 7.13 -4.79
CA LYS A 198 -9.83 6.55 -4.20
C LYS A 198 -10.66 7.62 -3.47
N HIS A 199 -11.96 7.41 -3.29
CA HIS A 199 -12.84 6.34 -3.77
C HIS A 199 -13.76 6.96 -4.82
N TYR A 200 -13.79 6.42 -6.02
CA TYR A 200 -14.45 7.00 -7.21
C TYR A 200 -15.91 6.55 -7.29
N ALA A 201 -16.91 7.42 -7.02
CA ALA A 201 -16.82 8.82 -6.69
C ALA A 201 -17.87 9.20 -5.62
N VAL A 202 -17.84 10.47 -5.19
CA VAL A 202 -18.81 11.08 -4.25
C VAL A 202 -18.85 10.41 -2.86
N HIS A 203 -17.80 9.71 -2.47
CA HIS A 203 -17.68 9.03 -1.19
C HIS A 203 -17.16 9.99 -0.10
N SER A 204 -18.00 10.30 0.91
CA SER A 204 -17.60 11.07 2.10
C SER A 204 -18.60 10.89 3.26
N GLY A 205 -18.96 9.63 3.53
CA GLY A 205 -19.92 9.27 4.58
C GLY A 205 -21.38 9.47 4.19
N PRO A 206 -22.32 9.23 5.12
CA PRO A 206 -22.09 8.92 6.54
C PRO A 206 -21.57 7.48 6.74
N GLU A 207 -20.67 7.31 7.69
CA GLU A 207 -19.96 6.05 7.91
C GLU A 207 -20.85 4.84 8.21
N PRO A 208 -21.93 4.96 9.04
CA PRO A 208 -22.79 3.80 9.35
C PRO A 208 -23.54 3.22 8.13
N SER A 209 -23.74 4.00 7.06
CA SER A 209 -24.46 3.58 5.87
C SER A 209 -23.58 3.47 4.62
N ARG A 210 -22.26 3.50 4.74
CA ARG A 210 -21.35 3.55 3.58
C ARG A 210 -21.56 2.42 2.55
N HIS A 211 -22.03 1.25 3.01
CA HIS A 211 -22.30 0.08 2.16
C HIS A 211 -23.70 0.07 1.51
N THR A 212 -24.54 1.05 1.83
CA THR A 212 -25.94 1.06 1.39
C THR A 212 -26.44 2.44 0.94
N VAL A 213 -25.63 3.49 1.17
CA VAL A 213 -26.05 4.86 0.84
C VAL A 213 -26.10 5.06 -0.66
N ASP A 214 -27.21 5.62 -1.13
CA ASP A 214 -27.35 6.19 -2.45
C ASP A 214 -27.29 7.72 -2.36
N VAL A 215 -26.42 8.32 -3.15
CA VAL A 215 -26.17 9.76 -3.10
C VAL A 215 -26.78 10.41 -4.34
N GLU A 216 -27.79 11.24 -4.11
CA GLU A 216 -28.28 12.13 -5.14
C GLU A 216 -27.30 13.30 -5.32
N VAL A 217 -26.79 13.48 -6.53
CA VAL A 217 -25.84 14.56 -6.85
C VAL A 217 -26.25 15.24 -8.17
N SER A 218 -26.25 16.57 -8.15
CA SER A 218 -26.52 17.30 -9.39
C SER A 218 -25.38 17.10 -10.41
N PRO A 219 -25.65 17.09 -11.73
CA PRO A 219 -24.58 17.04 -12.73
C PRO A 219 -23.56 18.16 -12.57
N HIS A 220 -23.99 19.35 -12.13
CA HIS A 220 -23.09 20.47 -11.85
C HIS A 220 -22.14 20.12 -10.70
N ASP A 221 -22.63 19.65 -9.55
CA ASP A 221 -21.79 19.35 -8.39
C ASP A 221 -20.87 18.15 -8.67
N LEU A 222 -21.35 17.18 -9.44
CA LEU A 222 -20.54 16.04 -9.86
C LEU A 222 -19.31 16.51 -10.65
N GLU A 223 -19.51 17.36 -11.67
CA GLU A 223 -18.44 17.84 -12.57
C GLU A 223 -17.54 18.90 -11.94
N ASP A 224 -18.07 19.75 -11.08
CA ASP A 224 -17.33 20.89 -10.49
C ASP A 224 -16.62 20.53 -9.18
N THR A 225 -17.18 19.60 -8.40
CA THR A 225 -16.71 19.28 -7.06
C THR A 225 -16.08 17.90 -6.95
N TYR A 226 -16.77 16.84 -7.42
CA TYR A 226 -16.39 15.47 -7.09
C TYR A 226 -15.49 14.79 -8.11
N LEU A 227 -15.58 15.15 -9.39
CA LEU A 227 -14.77 14.54 -10.45
C LEU A 227 -13.44 15.22 -10.75
N PRO A 228 -13.21 16.53 -10.47
CA PRO A 228 -11.99 17.21 -10.89
C PRO A 228 -10.68 16.56 -10.44
N ALA A 229 -10.61 16.10 -9.18
CA ALA A 229 -9.39 15.46 -8.66
C ALA A 229 -9.12 14.11 -9.32
N PHE A 230 -10.14 13.31 -9.60
CA PHE A 230 -9.99 12.06 -10.34
C PHE A 230 -9.58 12.31 -11.79
N ARG A 231 -10.23 13.26 -12.46
CA ARG A 231 -9.84 13.64 -13.81
C ARG A 231 -8.37 14.07 -13.87
N ALA A 232 -7.95 14.95 -12.96
CA ALA A 232 -6.57 15.44 -12.92
C ALA A 232 -5.56 14.29 -12.67
N THR A 233 -5.81 13.42 -11.71
CA THR A 233 -4.90 12.30 -11.42
C THR A 233 -4.81 11.30 -12.58
N VAL A 234 -5.87 11.11 -13.34
CA VAL A 234 -5.88 10.25 -14.53
C VAL A 234 -5.20 10.94 -15.72
N THR A 235 -5.56 12.19 -16.03
CA THR A 235 -5.13 12.83 -17.29
C THR A 235 -3.77 13.51 -17.18
N GLU A 236 -3.36 13.97 -16.01
CA GLU A 236 -2.09 14.68 -15.79
C GLU A 236 -1.03 13.80 -15.13
N ALA A 237 -1.40 13.02 -14.10
CA ALA A 237 -0.47 12.12 -13.40
C ALA A 237 -0.45 10.70 -14.00
N HIS A 238 -1.31 10.39 -14.95
CA HIS A 238 -1.41 9.09 -15.61
C HIS A 238 -1.53 7.93 -14.62
N ALA A 239 -2.42 8.09 -13.62
CA ALA A 239 -2.72 7.04 -12.65
C ALA A 239 -3.03 5.72 -13.37
N GLN A 240 -2.45 4.61 -12.92
CA GLN A 240 -2.64 3.30 -13.54
C GLN A 240 -3.71 2.45 -12.87
N SER A 241 -4.30 2.96 -11.81
CA SER A 241 -5.41 2.34 -11.10
C SER A 241 -6.35 3.42 -10.57
N VAL A 242 -7.64 3.09 -10.44
CA VAL A 242 -8.66 3.87 -9.75
C VAL A 242 -9.51 2.92 -8.94
N MET A 243 -9.91 3.29 -7.72
CA MET A 243 -10.79 2.47 -6.88
C MET A 243 -12.21 2.99 -6.89
N CYS A 244 -13.18 2.16 -7.31
CA CYS A 244 -14.60 2.52 -7.21
C CYS A 244 -15.10 2.43 -5.76
N ALA A 245 -16.04 3.32 -5.42
CA ALA A 245 -16.53 3.53 -4.07
C ALA A 245 -17.61 2.53 -3.64
N TYR A 246 -17.93 2.52 -2.33
CA TYR A 246 -19.03 1.73 -1.77
C TYR A 246 -20.41 2.21 -2.17
N ASN A 247 -20.62 3.55 -2.19
CA ASN A 247 -21.94 4.15 -2.38
C ASN A 247 -22.49 3.98 -3.78
N ALA A 248 -23.81 4.07 -3.90
CA ALA A 248 -24.46 4.33 -5.18
C ALA A 248 -24.49 5.84 -5.47
N ILE A 249 -24.68 6.19 -6.72
CA ILE A 249 -24.98 7.54 -7.22
C ILE A 249 -26.17 7.43 -8.15
N ASP A 250 -27.25 8.14 -7.82
CA ASP A 250 -28.48 8.17 -8.59
C ASP A 250 -28.94 6.74 -8.98
N ASP A 251 -29.16 5.91 -7.97
CA ASP A 251 -29.55 4.49 -8.03
C ASP A 251 -28.49 3.50 -8.57
N ALA A 252 -27.34 3.94 -9.06
CA ALA A 252 -26.33 3.05 -9.62
C ALA A 252 -25.11 2.89 -8.67
N PRO A 253 -24.84 1.68 -8.13
CA PRO A 253 -23.64 1.41 -7.31
C PRO A 253 -22.35 1.79 -8.05
N ALA A 254 -21.44 2.52 -7.42
CA ALA A 254 -20.27 3.10 -8.08
C ALA A 254 -19.44 2.08 -8.86
N CYS A 255 -19.30 0.85 -8.34
CA CYS A 255 -18.58 -0.24 -9.02
C CYS A 255 -19.35 -0.89 -10.18
N ALA A 256 -20.65 -0.54 -10.39
CA ALA A 256 -21.46 -0.95 -11.53
C ALA A 256 -21.98 0.26 -12.34
N ASN A 257 -21.47 1.45 -12.06
CA ASN A 257 -21.94 2.69 -12.67
C ASN A 257 -21.24 2.94 -14.02
N THR A 258 -21.96 2.71 -15.11
CA THR A 258 -21.45 2.88 -16.48
C THR A 258 -21.09 4.33 -16.80
N MET A 259 -21.85 5.30 -16.30
CA MET A 259 -21.55 6.73 -16.48
C MET A 259 -20.18 7.06 -15.90
N LEU A 260 -19.87 6.59 -14.67
CA LEU A 260 -18.56 6.81 -14.06
C LEU A 260 -17.44 6.05 -14.78
N LEU A 261 -17.57 4.72 -14.91
CA LEU A 261 -16.48 3.84 -15.28
C LEU A 261 -16.21 3.77 -16.79
N ARG A 262 -17.25 3.97 -17.63
CA ARG A 262 -17.09 3.98 -19.09
C ARG A 262 -17.08 5.39 -19.64
N GLU A 263 -18.19 6.13 -19.49
CA GLU A 263 -18.37 7.41 -20.18
C GLU A 263 -17.33 8.45 -19.71
N HIS A 264 -17.15 8.64 -18.39
CA HIS A 264 -16.14 9.57 -17.87
C HIS A 264 -14.75 8.97 -17.91
N LEU A 265 -14.52 7.84 -17.21
CA LEU A 265 -13.18 7.33 -16.98
C LEU A 265 -12.52 6.83 -18.27
N ARG A 266 -13.19 5.92 -19.00
CA ARG A 266 -12.62 5.30 -20.21
C ARG A 266 -12.76 6.19 -21.45
N ASP A 267 -13.97 6.70 -21.71
CA ASP A 267 -14.27 7.35 -22.99
C ASP A 267 -13.84 8.81 -23.01
N ALA A 268 -14.14 9.60 -21.95
CA ALA A 268 -13.78 11.01 -21.90
C ALA A 268 -12.31 11.21 -21.49
N TRP A 269 -11.83 10.56 -20.41
CA TRP A 269 -10.48 10.77 -19.88
C TRP A 269 -9.43 9.82 -20.44
N LYS A 270 -9.82 8.84 -21.27
CA LYS A 270 -8.92 7.88 -21.92
C LYS A 270 -8.09 7.05 -20.94
N PHE A 271 -8.65 6.71 -19.80
CA PHE A 271 -8.00 5.86 -18.81
C PHE A 271 -7.73 4.46 -19.37
N ASP A 272 -6.48 4.05 -19.40
CA ASP A 272 -6.01 2.76 -19.90
C ASP A 272 -5.57 1.77 -18.80
N GLY A 273 -5.58 2.22 -17.54
CA GLY A 273 -5.30 1.41 -16.35
C GLY A 273 -6.44 0.48 -15.94
N TYR A 274 -6.38 -0.07 -14.73
CA TYR A 274 -7.41 -0.95 -14.19
C TYR A 274 -8.24 -0.26 -13.09
N VAL A 275 -9.48 -0.74 -12.92
CA VAL A 275 -10.36 -0.34 -11.82
C VAL A 275 -10.40 -1.47 -10.79
N VAL A 276 -10.08 -1.15 -9.53
CA VAL A 276 -10.27 -2.03 -8.39
C VAL A 276 -11.51 -1.59 -7.59
N SER A 277 -12.25 -2.53 -7.02
CA SER A 277 -13.32 -2.20 -6.08
C SER A 277 -12.77 -1.87 -4.69
N ASP A 278 -13.46 -1.03 -3.94
CA ASP A 278 -13.31 -1.05 -2.48
C ASP A 278 -13.77 -2.41 -1.93
N CYS A 279 -13.30 -2.78 -0.73
CA CYS A 279 -13.47 -4.15 -0.24
C CYS A 279 -14.94 -4.48 0.08
N ALA A 280 -15.46 -5.51 -0.58
CA ALA A 280 -16.86 -5.93 -0.62
C ALA A 280 -17.80 -5.05 -1.47
N ALA A 281 -17.34 -3.95 -2.08
CA ALA A 281 -18.21 -3.05 -2.84
C ALA A 281 -18.88 -3.71 -4.07
N VAL A 282 -18.28 -4.76 -4.66
CA VAL A 282 -18.96 -5.53 -5.72
C VAL A 282 -20.08 -6.41 -5.15
N ALA A 283 -19.85 -7.02 -3.99
CA ALA A 283 -20.89 -7.80 -3.31
C ALA A 283 -22.04 -6.91 -2.80
N ASP A 284 -21.75 -5.65 -2.45
CA ASP A 284 -22.77 -4.67 -2.04
C ASP A 284 -23.75 -4.32 -3.16
N ILE A 285 -23.41 -4.52 -4.44
CA ILE A 285 -24.33 -4.37 -5.56
C ILE A 285 -25.58 -5.23 -5.36
N PHE A 286 -25.39 -6.45 -4.80
CA PHE A 286 -26.48 -7.34 -4.43
C PHE A 286 -26.90 -7.15 -2.97
N ASN A 287 -25.95 -7.27 -2.02
CA ASN A 287 -26.25 -7.33 -0.58
C ASN A 287 -26.69 -5.98 0.01
N GLY A 288 -26.07 -4.89 -0.42
CA GLY A 288 -26.25 -3.54 0.14
C GLY A 288 -27.25 -2.70 -0.64
N HIS A 289 -27.06 -2.62 -1.95
CA HIS A 289 -27.87 -1.76 -2.83
C HIS A 289 -29.06 -2.47 -3.46
N HIS A 290 -29.13 -3.82 -3.41
CA HIS A 290 -30.21 -4.62 -4.03
C HIS A 290 -30.42 -4.31 -5.52
N TYR A 291 -29.35 -3.88 -6.20
CA TYR A 291 -29.35 -3.48 -7.60
C TYR A 291 -29.41 -4.67 -8.55
N SER A 292 -28.91 -5.83 -8.14
CA SER A 292 -28.90 -7.09 -8.91
C SER A 292 -29.72 -8.18 -8.25
N ALA A 293 -30.11 -9.20 -9.03
CA ALA A 293 -30.93 -10.31 -8.56
C ALA A 293 -30.18 -11.30 -7.66
N ASP A 294 -28.88 -11.47 -7.90
CA ASP A 294 -27.98 -12.39 -7.20
C ASP A 294 -26.51 -12.01 -7.42
N MET A 295 -25.59 -12.79 -6.86
CA MET A 295 -24.16 -12.54 -6.92
C MET A 295 -23.57 -12.68 -8.35
N PRO A 296 -23.93 -13.67 -9.20
CA PRO A 296 -23.49 -13.70 -10.60
C PRO A 296 -23.90 -12.47 -11.39
N HIS A 297 -25.12 -11.94 -11.20
CA HIS A 297 -25.56 -10.71 -11.83
C HIS A 297 -24.80 -9.48 -11.30
N ALA A 298 -24.50 -9.43 -9.99
CA ALA A 298 -23.68 -8.36 -9.40
C ALA A 298 -22.27 -8.33 -10.02
N ALA A 299 -21.60 -9.49 -10.06
CA ALA A 299 -20.27 -9.64 -10.64
C ALA A 299 -20.26 -9.26 -12.14
N ALA A 300 -21.26 -9.72 -12.90
CA ALA A 300 -21.42 -9.39 -14.31
C ALA A 300 -21.66 -7.88 -14.53
N ALA A 301 -22.49 -7.25 -13.71
CA ALA A 301 -22.75 -5.80 -13.79
C ALA A 301 -21.48 -4.99 -13.52
N ALA A 302 -20.71 -5.33 -12.49
CA ALA A 302 -19.44 -4.69 -12.17
C ALA A 302 -18.44 -4.82 -13.32
N LEU A 303 -18.22 -6.04 -13.82
CA LEU A 303 -17.29 -6.30 -14.92
C LEU A 303 -17.70 -5.53 -16.19
N LYS A 304 -18.97 -5.57 -16.57
CA LYS A 304 -19.50 -4.85 -17.75
C LYS A 304 -19.40 -3.34 -17.59
N ALA A 305 -19.55 -2.81 -16.38
CA ALA A 305 -19.36 -1.39 -16.13
C ALA A 305 -17.87 -0.98 -16.22
N GLY A 306 -16.92 -1.89 -16.01
CA GLY A 306 -15.50 -1.64 -16.15
C GLY A 306 -14.66 -1.86 -14.90
N THR A 307 -15.19 -2.51 -13.85
CA THR A 307 -14.45 -2.97 -12.69
C THR A 307 -13.65 -4.21 -13.05
N ASP A 308 -12.33 -4.18 -12.88
CA ASP A 308 -11.40 -5.21 -13.35
C ASP A 308 -10.91 -6.14 -12.24
N LEU A 309 -10.85 -5.63 -11.02
CA LEU A 309 -10.29 -6.31 -9.84
C LEU A 309 -11.25 -6.14 -8.65
N GLU A 310 -11.54 -7.23 -7.98
CA GLU A 310 -12.34 -7.19 -6.75
C GLU A 310 -11.46 -7.29 -5.50
N CYS A 311 -11.71 -6.41 -4.51
CA CYS A 311 -11.35 -6.65 -3.12
C CYS A 311 -12.52 -7.27 -2.37
N GLY A 312 -12.27 -8.41 -1.71
CA GLY A 312 -13.32 -9.05 -0.91
C GLY A 312 -12.87 -10.30 -0.18
N TYR A 313 -13.58 -10.64 0.90
CA TYR A 313 -13.32 -11.84 1.70
C TYR A 313 -14.61 -12.46 2.21
N GLY A 314 -14.61 -13.79 2.36
CA GLY A 314 -15.77 -14.54 2.84
C GLY A 314 -17.00 -14.30 1.96
N THR A 315 -18.11 -13.92 2.57
CA THR A 315 -19.37 -13.61 1.88
C THR A 315 -19.38 -12.27 1.15
N GLY A 316 -18.34 -11.44 1.33
CA GLY A 316 -18.15 -10.17 0.64
C GLY A 316 -17.41 -10.29 -0.69
N GLN A 317 -17.44 -11.47 -1.35
CA GLN A 317 -16.84 -11.72 -2.66
C GLN A 317 -17.89 -12.01 -3.70
N ALA A 318 -17.84 -11.33 -4.83
CA ALA A 318 -18.72 -11.56 -5.96
C ALA A 318 -18.00 -12.18 -7.17
N PHE A 319 -16.74 -11.80 -7.44
CA PHE A 319 -16.00 -12.25 -8.62
C PHE A 319 -15.77 -13.76 -8.73
N PRO A 320 -15.71 -14.57 -7.66
CA PRO A 320 -15.79 -16.02 -7.82
C PRO A 320 -17.01 -16.49 -8.63
N SER A 321 -18.13 -15.75 -8.58
CA SER A 321 -19.35 -16.04 -9.35
C SER A 321 -19.28 -15.64 -10.83
N LEU A 322 -18.17 -15.03 -11.31
CA LEU A 322 -17.96 -14.77 -12.73
C LEU A 322 -17.92 -16.05 -13.57
N ILE A 323 -17.48 -17.17 -12.98
CA ILE A 323 -17.54 -18.49 -13.63
C ILE A 323 -19.01 -18.85 -13.95
N ASP A 324 -19.90 -18.70 -12.97
CA ASP A 324 -21.32 -18.93 -13.14
C ASP A 324 -21.94 -17.92 -14.10
N ALA A 325 -21.51 -16.66 -14.06
CA ALA A 325 -21.97 -15.62 -14.98
C ALA A 325 -21.62 -15.95 -16.45
N VAL A 326 -20.44 -16.51 -16.73
CA VAL A 326 -20.08 -17.03 -18.07
C VAL A 326 -20.97 -18.20 -18.47
N HIS A 327 -21.16 -19.19 -17.59
CA HIS A 327 -21.99 -20.35 -17.87
C HIS A 327 -23.46 -20.02 -18.10
N GLN A 328 -23.96 -18.94 -17.47
CA GLN A 328 -25.32 -18.43 -17.65
C GLN A 328 -25.46 -17.50 -18.87
N GLY A 329 -24.36 -17.18 -19.56
CA GLY A 329 -24.37 -16.25 -20.69
C GLY A 329 -24.61 -14.79 -20.30
N LEU A 330 -24.39 -14.42 -19.03
CA LEU A 330 -24.46 -13.03 -18.57
C LEU A 330 -23.29 -12.19 -19.08
N ILE A 331 -22.12 -12.81 -19.26
CA ILE A 331 -20.88 -12.26 -19.84
C ILE A 331 -20.25 -13.28 -20.74
N GLU A 332 -19.33 -12.82 -21.61
CA GLU A 332 -18.47 -13.69 -22.40
C GLU A 332 -17.08 -13.83 -21.76
N GLU A 333 -16.35 -14.90 -22.08
CA GLU A 333 -14.97 -15.07 -21.59
C GLU A 333 -14.04 -13.94 -22.09
N ALA A 334 -14.37 -13.34 -23.24
CA ALA A 334 -13.67 -12.18 -23.77
C ALA A 334 -13.76 -10.94 -22.86
N ASP A 335 -14.85 -10.78 -22.10
CA ASP A 335 -14.99 -9.69 -21.12
C ASP A 335 -13.98 -9.85 -19.97
N LEU A 336 -13.70 -11.11 -19.55
CA LEU A 336 -12.66 -11.45 -18.58
C LEU A 336 -11.27 -11.15 -19.13
N ASP A 337 -11.02 -11.53 -20.40
CA ASP A 337 -9.74 -11.31 -21.06
C ASP A 337 -9.39 -9.83 -21.15
N ASP A 338 -10.38 -8.97 -21.39
CA ASP A 338 -10.18 -7.51 -21.42
C ASP A 338 -9.81 -6.94 -20.05
N ALA A 339 -10.45 -7.38 -18.98
CA ALA A 339 -10.08 -6.99 -17.62
C ALA A 339 -8.68 -7.51 -17.24
N LEU A 340 -8.41 -8.79 -17.50
CA LEU A 340 -7.11 -9.41 -17.25
C LEU A 340 -5.99 -8.74 -18.02
N ARG A 341 -6.23 -8.30 -19.25
CA ARG A 341 -5.24 -7.58 -20.06
C ARG A 341 -4.76 -6.32 -19.31
N ARG A 342 -5.67 -5.56 -18.68
CA ARG A 342 -5.32 -4.39 -17.88
C ARG A 342 -4.55 -4.76 -16.60
N LEU A 343 -4.98 -5.79 -15.90
CA LEU A 343 -4.34 -6.28 -14.68
C LEU A 343 -2.93 -6.84 -14.94
N LEU A 344 -2.78 -7.68 -15.96
CA LEU A 344 -1.48 -8.27 -16.30
C LEU A 344 -0.52 -7.21 -16.85
N ARG A 345 -1.02 -6.26 -17.67
CA ARG A 345 -0.21 -5.11 -18.11
C ARG A 345 0.38 -4.36 -16.91
N ALA A 346 -0.39 -4.14 -15.85
CA ALA A 346 0.08 -3.54 -14.62
C ALA A 346 1.20 -4.36 -13.96
N ARG A 347 1.02 -5.69 -13.82
CA ARG A 347 2.05 -6.58 -13.24
C ARG A 347 3.32 -6.63 -14.07
N PHE A 348 3.21 -6.62 -15.40
CA PHE A 348 4.38 -6.54 -16.29
C PHE A 348 5.12 -5.21 -16.16
N LYS A 349 4.40 -4.08 -16.12
CA LYS A 349 4.98 -2.75 -15.91
C LYS A 349 5.58 -2.58 -14.51
N LEU A 350 5.17 -3.36 -13.53
CA LEU A 350 5.83 -3.45 -12.22
C LEU A 350 7.10 -4.32 -12.25
N GLY A 351 7.44 -4.94 -13.37
CA GLY A 351 8.64 -5.76 -13.54
C GLY A 351 8.55 -7.16 -12.93
N MET A 352 7.33 -7.64 -12.59
CA MET A 352 7.16 -8.92 -11.89
C MET A 352 7.53 -10.16 -12.71
N PHE A 353 7.64 -10.02 -14.05
CA PHE A 353 7.97 -11.09 -14.97
C PHE A 353 9.36 -10.89 -15.63
N ASP A 354 10.11 -9.92 -15.15
CA ASP A 354 11.44 -9.59 -15.66
C ASP A 354 12.51 -9.79 -14.55
N PRO A 355 13.75 -10.14 -14.90
CA PRO A 355 14.81 -10.26 -13.89
C PRO A 355 14.99 -8.94 -13.11
N PRO A 356 15.02 -8.95 -11.76
CA PRO A 356 15.21 -7.72 -10.98
C PRO A 356 16.45 -6.90 -11.35
N SER A 357 17.51 -7.57 -11.83
CA SER A 357 18.73 -6.92 -12.30
C SER A 357 18.60 -6.14 -13.61
N SER A 358 17.46 -6.27 -14.32
CA SER A 358 17.26 -5.66 -15.64
C SER A 358 16.66 -4.25 -15.59
N PHE A 359 16.26 -3.75 -14.38
CA PHE A 359 15.68 -2.41 -14.22
C PHE A 359 16.02 -1.79 -12.87
N ALA A 360 16.07 -0.45 -12.82
CA ALA A 360 16.56 0.30 -11.66
C ALA A 360 15.75 0.02 -10.38
N TYR A 361 14.42 0.00 -10.46
CA TYR A 361 13.57 -0.21 -9.29
C TYR A 361 13.71 -1.60 -8.65
N GLY A 362 14.13 -2.61 -9.42
CA GLY A 362 14.46 -3.94 -8.91
C GLY A 362 15.72 -4.00 -8.04
N GLN A 363 16.52 -2.93 -8.04
CA GLN A 363 17.80 -2.84 -7.32
C GLN A 363 17.74 -1.95 -6.07
N ILE A 364 16.58 -1.35 -5.74
CA ILE A 364 16.45 -0.52 -4.53
C ILE A 364 16.69 -1.38 -3.28
N PRO A 365 17.67 -0.99 -2.44
CA PRO A 365 18.09 -1.81 -1.31
C PRO A 365 17.23 -1.56 -0.06
N PRO A 366 17.22 -2.50 0.92
CA PRO A 366 16.49 -2.34 2.18
C PRO A 366 16.94 -1.13 3.02
N SER A 367 18.17 -0.62 2.81
CA SER A 367 18.70 0.55 3.52
C SER A 367 17.95 1.86 3.24
N GLU A 368 17.14 1.90 2.21
CA GLU A 368 16.27 3.05 1.91
C GLU A 368 15.14 3.20 2.93
N VAL A 369 14.70 2.09 3.56
CA VAL A 369 13.61 2.13 4.54
C VAL A 369 14.02 2.94 5.76
N ASN A 370 13.29 4.03 6.01
CA ASN A 370 13.53 4.96 7.10
C ASN A 370 14.96 5.54 7.11
N SER A 371 15.49 5.86 5.93
CA SER A 371 16.80 6.47 5.78
C SER A 371 16.90 7.83 6.50
N PRO A 372 18.10 8.32 6.83
CA PRO A 372 18.27 9.66 7.40
C PRO A 372 17.61 10.76 6.55
N GLU A 373 17.72 10.65 5.23
CA GLU A 373 17.16 11.58 4.26
C GLU A 373 15.63 11.58 4.32
N HIS A 374 15.02 10.40 4.37
CA HIS A 374 13.57 10.24 4.50
C HIS A 374 13.04 10.81 5.81
N ARG A 375 13.75 10.59 6.93
CA ARG A 375 13.38 11.20 8.22
C ARG A 375 13.50 12.73 8.20
N GLN A 376 14.48 13.29 7.50
CA GLN A 376 14.60 14.75 7.35
C GLN A 376 13.44 15.32 6.52
N LEU A 377 13.03 14.63 5.47
CA LEU A 377 11.85 15.03 4.69
C LEU A 377 10.57 14.98 5.53
N SER A 378 10.38 13.93 6.32
CA SER A 378 9.25 13.82 7.25
C SER A 378 9.23 14.96 8.28
N LEU A 379 10.41 15.31 8.84
CA LEU A 379 10.52 16.46 9.76
C LEU A 379 10.20 17.78 9.07
N ARG A 380 10.63 17.98 7.81
CA ARG A 380 10.27 19.15 7.00
C ARG A 380 8.75 19.20 6.81
N ALA A 381 8.13 18.09 6.40
CA ALA A 381 6.71 17.98 6.20
C ALA A 381 5.92 18.31 7.49
N ALA A 382 6.36 17.79 8.65
CA ALA A 382 5.74 18.08 9.93
C ALA A 382 5.82 19.57 10.29
N ARG A 383 6.93 20.25 10.01
CA ARG A 383 7.10 21.68 10.27
C ARG A 383 6.23 22.53 9.37
N GLU A 384 6.14 22.20 8.11
CA GLU A 384 5.35 22.95 7.12
C GLU A 384 3.85 22.72 7.29
N SER A 385 3.43 21.57 7.87
CA SER A 385 2.01 21.28 8.14
C SER A 385 1.43 22.02 9.35
N ILE A 386 2.27 22.64 10.18
CA ILE A 386 1.82 23.37 11.37
C ILE A 386 1.34 24.77 10.98
N VAL A 387 0.07 25.07 11.25
CA VAL A 387 -0.57 26.35 10.93
C VAL A 387 -0.65 27.22 12.17
N LEU A 388 -0.07 28.44 12.09
CA LEU A 388 -0.16 29.44 13.16
C LEU A 388 -1.49 30.20 13.09
N LEU A 389 -2.49 29.74 13.86
CA LEU A 389 -3.85 30.32 13.82
C LEU A 389 -3.94 31.65 14.57
N LYS A 390 -3.12 31.88 15.60
CA LYS A 390 -3.13 33.10 16.41
C LYS A 390 -1.77 33.32 17.08
N ASN A 391 -1.26 34.54 17.06
CA ASN A 391 -0.07 34.95 17.82
C ASN A 391 -0.26 36.37 18.38
N GLN A 392 -1.22 36.50 19.31
CA GLN A 392 -1.50 37.78 19.98
C GLN A 392 -0.33 38.14 20.87
N ASP A 393 0.02 39.43 20.89
CA ASP A 393 1.11 40.01 21.68
C ASP A 393 2.48 39.34 21.45
N HIS A 394 2.69 38.74 20.29
CA HIS A 394 3.92 38.01 19.94
C HIS A 394 4.32 36.97 21.02
N THR A 395 3.35 36.22 21.57
CA THR A 395 3.58 35.17 22.58
C THR A 395 4.51 34.08 22.06
N LEU A 396 4.43 33.75 20.77
CA LEU A 396 5.30 32.80 20.10
C LEU A 396 6.37 33.54 19.25
N PRO A 397 7.60 32.98 19.17
CA PRO A 397 8.10 31.79 19.84
C PRO A 397 8.27 32.01 21.36
N LEU A 398 8.04 30.96 22.14
CA LEU A 398 8.25 30.99 23.59
C LEU A 398 9.72 31.33 23.90
N GLN A 399 9.93 32.18 24.90
CA GLN A 399 11.28 32.57 25.35
C GLN A 399 12.01 31.36 25.96
N ALA A 400 13.28 31.19 25.64
CA ALA A 400 14.11 30.09 26.17
C ALA A 400 14.21 30.10 27.72
N SER A 401 13.99 31.26 28.34
CA SER A 401 14.01 31.47 29.80
C SER A 401 12.71 31.14 30.53
N ILE A 402 11.69 30.61 29.81
CA ILE A 402 10.43 30.23 30.43
C ILE A 402 10.68 29.20 31.56
N ALA A 403 10.12 29.45 32.73
CA ALA A 403 10.41 28.62 33.91
C ALA A 403 9.39 27.47 34.12
N ARG A 404 8.19 27.62 33.61
CA ARG A 404 7.10 26.66 33.77
C ARG A 404 6.24 26.58 32.52
N ILE A 405 5.93 25.34 32.07
CA ILE A 405 5.05 25.06 30.94
C ILE A 405 4.02 24.02 31.40
N ALA A 406 2.75 24.24 31.08
CA ALA A 406 1.71 23.23 31.21
C ALA A 406 1.35 22.70 29.82
N VAL A 407 1.47 21.40 29.63
CA VAL A 407 1.00 20.67 28.47
C VAL A 407 -0.29 19.95 28.88
N VAL A 408 -1.38 20.22 28.19
CA VAL A 408 -2.70 19.69 28.52
C VAL A 408 -3.38 19.12 27.29
N GLY A 409 -3.92 17.93 27.42
CA GLY A 409 -4.68 17.27 26.35
C GLY A 409 -4.32 15.80 26.16
N PRO A 410 -5.27 14.98 25.66
CA PRO A 410 -5.11 13.53 25.55
C PRO A 410 -4.11 13.09 24.50
N THR A 411 -3.80 13.94 23.51
CA THR A 411 -2.94 13.60 22.37
C THR A 411 -1.45 13.89 22.60
N ALA A 412 -1.09 14.45 23.77
CA ALA A 412 0.27 14.86 24.07
C ALA A 412 1.28 13.69 24.13
N GLU A 413 0.82 12.49 24.49
CA GLU A 413 1.61 11.24 24.54
C GLU A 413 0.92 10.05 23.87
N LEU A 414 -0.10 10.27 23.08
CA LEU A 414 -0.87 9.22 22.43
C LEU A 414 -0.28 8.87 21.08
N VAL A 415 0.28 7.66 20.91
CA VAL A 415 0.92 7.22 19.66
C VAL A 415 -0.09 7.19 18.50
N GLN A 416 -1.33 6.80 18.75
CA GLN A 416 -2.38 6.77 17.71
C GLN A 416 -2.61 8.13 17.08
N SER A 417 -2.39 9.24 17.82
CA SER A 417 -2.49 10.59 17.24
C SER A 417 -1.37 10.93 16.25
N LEU A 418 -0.23 10.25 16.35
CA LEU A 418 0.88 10.38 15.41
C LEU A 418 0.73 9.46 14.20
N GLN A 419 0.10 8.31 14.39
CA GLN A 419 -0.02 7.27 13.36
C GLN A 419 -1.15 7.56 12.37
N GLY A 420 -2.34 7.89 12.85
CA GLY A 420 -3.54 7.98 12.01
C GLY A 420 -3.96 6.63 11.44
N ASN A 421 -4.69 6.64 10.33
CA ASN A 421 -5.10 5.43 9.63
C ASN A 421 -4.07 5.07 8.54
N TYR A 422 -3.90 3.77 8.26
CA TYR A 422 -2.95 3.23 7.27
C TYR A 422 -1.51 3.70 7.51
N ASN A 423 -0.92 3.26 8.60
CA ASN A 423 0.45 3.63 8.98
C ASN A 423 1.37 2.40 9.11
N GLY A 424 2.68 2.64 8.99
CA GLY A 424 3.72 1.78 9.55
C GLY A 424 4.13 2.29 10.93
N PRO A 425 4.59 1.45 11.87
CA PRO A 425 5.09 1.91 13.14
C PRO A 425 6.36 2.77 12.94
N PRO A 426 6.38 4.02 13.45
CA PRO A 426 7.59 4.83 13.38
C PRO A 426 8.65 4.28 14.33
N PRO A 427 9.91 4.09 13.89
CA PRO A 427 10.96 3.52 14.76
C PRO A 427 11.32 4.37 15.98
N SER A 428 11.11 5.68 15.91
CA SER A 428 11.45 6.64 16.95
C SER A 428 10.48 7.82 16.94
N PRO A 429 9.23 7.62 17.38
CA PRO A 429 8.25 8.69 17.43
C PRO A 429 8.65 9.73 18.48
N VAL A 430 8.42 11.01 18.18
CA VAL A 430 8.57 12.11 19.12
C VAL A 430 7.18 12.66 19.45
N TYR A 431 6.78 12.52 20.70
CA TYR A 431 5.50 13.02 21.17
C TYR A 431 5.53 14.52 21.43
N PRO A 432 4.42 15.24 21.32
CA PRO A 432 4.35 16.67 21.64
C PRO A 432 4.90 17.01 23.03
N LEU A 433 4.58 16.23 24.06
CA LEU A 433 5.11 16.43 25.42
C LEU A 433 6.63 16.28 25.45
N GLU A 434 7.15 15.20 24.89
CA GLU A 434 8.60 14.94 24.80
C GLU A 434 9.33 16.06 24.03
N GLY A 435 8.74 16.52 22.92
CA GLY A 435 9.29 17.63 22.13
C GLY A 435 9.39 18.93 22.93
N VAL A 436 8.38 19.23 23.77
CA VAL A 436 8.38 20.39 24.69
C VAL A 436 9.43 20.21 25.78
N GLU A 437 9.49 19.05 26.43
CA GLU A 437 10.48 18.75 27.47
C GLU A 437 11.93 18.87 26.93
N ASN A 438 12.20 18.29 25.77
CA ASN A 438 13.51 18.36 25.11
C ASN A 438 13.90 19.77 24.74
N ARG A 439 12.95 20.59 24.28
CA ARG A 439 13.21 21.98 23.86
C ARG A 439 13.42 22.92 25.05
N PHE A 440 12.74 22.68 26.16
CA PHE A 440 12.75 23.53 27.35
C PHE A 440 13.28 22.76 28.59
N SER A 441 14.42 22.12 28.45
CA SER A 441 15.01 21.24 29.47
C SER A 441 15.28 21.91 30.82
N SER A 442 15.35 23.25 30.88
CA SER A 442 15.48 24.04 32.11
C SER A 442 14.15 24.45 32.73
N ALA A 443 13.05 24.30 32.00
CA ALA A 443 11.71 24.60 32.50
C ALA A 443 11.15 23.41 33.29
N ARG A 444 10.24 23.71 34.24
CA ARG A 444 9.40 22.66 34.81
C ARG A 444 8.19 22.46 33.92
N VAL A 445 8.13 21.32 33.25
CA VAL A 445 7.00 20.91 32.43
C VAL A 445 6.02 20.13 33.30
N PHE A 446 4.73 20.47 33.18
CA PHE A 446 3.63 19.77 33.83
C PHE A 446 2.74 19.18 32.75
N TYR A 447 2.36 17.94 32.91
CA TYR A 447 1.41 17.30 32.01
C TYR A 447 0.12 16.96 32.72
N ALA A 448 -0.99 17.10 32.03
CA ALA A 448 -2.28 16.58 32.43
C ALA A 448 -3.10 16.19 31.21
N GLN A 449 -3.57 14.95 31.17
CA GLN A 449 -4.40 14.46 30.07
C GLN A 449 -5.69 15.29 29.88
N GLY A 450 -6.34 15.70 30.99
CA GLY A 450 -7.50 16.57 31.00
C GLY A 450 -8.81 15.90 30.58
N SER A 451 -8.82 15.14 29.51
CA SER A 451 -10.00 14.39 29.02
C SER A 451 -9.59 13.10 28.35
N THR A 452 -10.54 12.21 28.06
CA THR A 452 -10.33 11.10 27.11
C THR A 452 -10.39 11.62 25.66
N LEU A 453 -9.84 10.87 24.72
CA LEU A 453 -9.90 11.22 23.30
C LEU A 453 -11.33 11.18 22.75
N ALA A 454 -12.07 10.13 23.13
CA ALA A 454 -13.48 9.95 22.80
C ALA A 454 -14.17 9.12 23.89
N GLU A 455 -15.51 9.16 23.94
CA GLU A 455 -16.29 8.31 24.84
C GLU A 455 -16.00 6.82 24.57
N GLY A 456 -15.71 6.07 25.62
CA GLY A 456 -15.37 4.64 25.54
C GLY A 456 -13.95 4.33 25.02
N PHE A 457 -13.16 5.34 24.66
CA PHE A 457 -11.77 5.15 24.23
C PHE A 457 -10.88 4.87 25.46
N ALA A 458 -10.21 3.71 25.46
CA ALA A 458 -9.24 3.35 26.50
C ALA A 458 -7.95 4.16 26.32
N MET A 459 -7.64 5.02 27.27
CA MET A 459 -6.39 5.78 27.27
C MET A 459 -5.28 4.97 27.91
N PRO A 460 -4.02 5.05 27.40
CA PRO A 460 -2.85 4.51 28.08
C PRO A 460 -2.71 5.10 29.49
N ILE A 461 -2.18 4.32 30.41
CA ILE A 461 -1.82 4.83 31.75
C ILE A 461 -0.71 5.86 31.59
N GLU A 462 -0.87 7.03 32.19
CA GLU A 462 0.16 8.08 32.17
C GLU A 462 1.48 7.55 32.74
N HIS A 463 2.59 7.86 32.08
CA HIS A 463 3.92 7.38 32.50
C HIS A 463 4.29 7.79 33.92
N SER A 464 3.78 8.95 34.40
CA SER A 464 3.96 9.43 35.77
C SER A 464 3.34 8.54 36.87
N ALA A 465 2.40 7.67 36.48
CA ALA A 465 1.79 6.67 37.37
C ALA A 465 2.53 5.31 37.32
N LEU A 466 3.52 5.17 36.44
CA LEU A 466 4.31 3.95 36.25
C LEU A 466 5.69 4.14 36.90
N HIS A 467 6.15 3.16 37.67
CA HIS A 467 7.43 3.24 38.37
C HIS A 467 8.25 1.97 38.14
N PRO A 468 9.55 2.07 37.83
CA PRO A 468 10.42 0.90 37.69
C PRO A 468 10.59 0.17 39.02
N LEU A 469 10.88 -1.14 38.95
CA LEU A 469 11.10 -1.97 40.15
C LEU A 469 12.29 -1.47 40.98
N SER A 470 13.28 -0.86 40.36
CA SER A 470 14.45 -0.28 41.01
C SER A 470 14.86 0.99 40.28
N GLY A 471 15.28 2.00 41.04
CA GLY A 471 15.68 3.29 40.46
C GLY A 471 14.65 4.39 40.69
N SER A 472 14.88 5.54 40.07
CA SER A 472 14.01 6.71 40.11
C SER A 472 13.58 7.05 38.70
N GLY A 473 12.39 7.62 38.54
CA GLY A 473 11.82 8.03 37.27
C GLY A 473 10.49 7.35 36.97
N ASP A 474 9.93 7.71 35.85
CA ASP A 474 8.64 7.22 35.38
C ASP A 474 8.83 6.05 34.39
N GLY A 475 7.87 5.13 34.36
CA GLY A 475 7.88 3.97 33.48
C GLY A 475 8.01 2.63 34.19
N LEU A 476 8.01 1.55 33.45
CA LEU A 476 8.16 0.18 33.96
C LEU A 476 9.52 -0.41 33.58
N THR A 477 10.09 -1.21 34.47
CA THR A 477 11.24 -2.07 34.08
C THR A 477 10.76 -3.10 33.06
N ALA A 478 11.36 -3.09 31.87
CA ALA A 478 11.05 -4.00 30.79
C ALA A 478 12.23 -4.95 30.53
N GLU A 479 11.93 -6.22 30.42
CA GLU A 479 12.90 -7.27 30.07
C GLU A 479 12.48 -7.93 28.76
N TYR A 480 13.38 -7.98 27.81
CA TYR A 480 13.17 -8.54 26.48
C TYR A 480 13.98 -9.83 26.32
N PHE A 481 13.31 -10.86 25.82
CA PHE A 481 13.90 -12.19 25.66
C PHE A 481 13.96 -12.57 24.18
N SER A 482 14.96 -13.36 23.81
CA SER A 482 15.05 -13.96 22.46
C SER A 482 14.18 -15.20 22.30
N SER A 483 13.63 -15.73 23.38
CA SER A 483 12.79 -16.91 23.45
C SER A 483 11.33 -16.49 23.62
N PRO A 484 10.36 -17.11 22.88
CA PRO A 484 8.94 -16.76 22.99
C PRO A 484 8.29 -17.18 24.31
N ASP A 485 8.93 -18.07 25.07
CA ASP A 485 8.46 -18.52 26.39
C ASP A 485 9.12 -17.73 27.55
N LEU A 486 9.85 -16.64 27.22
CA LEU A 486 10.57 -15.80 28.16
C LEU A 486 11.61 -16.56 28.99
N SER A 487 12.12 -17.68 28.47
CA SER A 487 13.18 -18.45 29.12
C SER A 487 14.58 -17.88 28.88
N GLY A 488 15.50 -18.11 29.82
CA GLY A 488 16.87 -17.66 29.72
C GLY A 488 17.12 -16.30 30.37
N THR A 489 18.22 -15.66 29.96
CA THR A 489 18.57 -14.30 30.43
C THR A 489 18.01 -13.27 29.46
N PRO A 490 17.42 -12.18 29.95
CA PRO A 490 17.00 -11.09 29.07
C PRO A 490 18.13 -10.58 28.18
N VAL A 491 17.88 -10.42 26.90
CA VAL A 491 18.84 -9.84 25.94
C VAL A 491 18.89 -8.31 26.03
N LEU A 492 17.85 -7.70 26.60
CA LEU A 492 17.76 -6.28 26.88
C LEU A 492 16.95 -6.05 28.13
N THR A 493 17.42 -5.21 29.04
CA THR A 493 16.67 -4.67 30.17
C THR A 493 16.75 -3.15 30.12
N ARG A 494 15.60 -2.48 30.14
CA ARG A 494 15.51 -1.01 30.14
C ARG A 494 14.26 -0.54 30.88
N THR A 495 14.14 0.76 31.10
CA THR A 495 12.88 1.36 31.55
C THR A 495 12.09 1.84 30.32
N ASP A 496 10.89 1.29 30.13
CA ASP A 496 9.97 1.76 29.13
C ASP A 496 8.99 2.76 29.77
N ARG A 497 9.02 3.97 29.27
CA ARG A 497 8.22 5.08 29.81
C ARG A 497 6.71 4.85 29.55
N ASN A 498 6.40 4.31 28.37
CA ASN A 498 5.04 3.95 27.98
C ASN A 498 4.96 2.46 27.63
N VAL A 499 3.89 1.80 28.06
CA VAL A 499 3.62 0.40 27.71
C VAL A 499 2.59 0.37 26.58
N TYR A 500 3.07 0.70 25.41
CA TYR A 500 2.28 0.63 24.17
C TYR A 500 3.24 0.30 23.01
N PHE A 501 3.19 -0.94 22.55
CA PHE A 501 4.07 -1.44 21.49
C PHE A 501 3.24 -2.01 20.35
N ASN A 502 3.67 -1.72 19.14
CA ASN A 502 3.24 -2.45 17.95
C ASN A 502 4.38 -3.40 17.58
N TRP A 503 4.08 -4.69 17.57
CA TRP A 503 5.03 -5.77 17.29
C TRP A 503 4.86 -6.35 15.88
N ASP A 504 3.95 -5.79 15.07
CA ASP A 504 3.62 -6.25 13.71
C ASP A 504 4.67 -5.80 12.68
#